data_317f3fff636e24e460bfdb3fab0544dd
#
_entry.id   317f3fff636e24e460bfdb3fab0544dd
#
_cell.length_a   1.000
_cell.length_b   1.000
_cell.length_c   1.000
_cell.angle_alpha   90.00
_cell.angle_beta   90.00
_cell.angle_gamma   90.00
#
_symmetry.space_group_name_H-M   'P 1'
#
loop_
_entity.id
_entity.type
_entity.pdbx_description
1 polymer ?
#
loop_
_entity_poly.entity_id
_entity_poly.type
_entity_poly.pdbx_seq_one_letter_code
_entity_poly.pdbx_strand_id
1 'polypeptide(L)'
;QTLLDHLGNLGFFVDFYDLPVSEKPVFFNGKAQPVFDTTKLIFEVVYVESDLDTDHDGKADLLKAEIIRPKDTEEGLKVPALYTASPYNQGTNDATVETMTHDVNVKLTRKTPDSLTYDEIKYTAKPKTEVKKQTVNGTVKSANETFPREFSYTLNDYMLARGFAAVYAAGIGTMDSDGFRTCGSKEETESTTAIIEWLAGNRKAFIDKTSGIEIKAWWCNKHVAMTGKSYLGTLATAAATTGVEGLSTIISEAAISNWYDYYRDGGLVVAPG
;
A
#
# COMPACT_ATOMS: atom_id res chain seq x y z
N GLN A 1 26.26 -6.96 1.06
CA GLN A 1 25.96 -8.14 0.24
C GLN A 1 26.51 -9.40 0.92
N THR A 2 25.69 -10.42 1.05
CA THR A 2 26.15 -11.75 1.48
C THR A 2 26.86 -12.46 0.31
N LEU A 3 27.63 -13.51 0.60
CA LEU A 3 28.23 -14.33 -0.43
C LEU A 3 27.19 -14.87 -1.43
N LEU A 4 26.05 -15.29 -0.93
CA LEU A 4 24.95 -15.81 -1.76
C LEU A 4 24.37 -14.73 -2.69
N ASP A 5 24.24 -13.48 -2.22
CA ASP A 5 23.80 -12.38 -3.07
C ASP A 5 24.81 -12.10 -4.18
N HIS A 6 26.11 -12.18 -3.84
CA HIS A 6 27.16 -12.00 -4.83
C HIS A 6 27.15 -13.13 -5.89
N LEU A 7 26.98 -14.38 -5.46
CA LEU A 7 26.83 -15.50 -6.38
C LEU A 7 25.58 -15.38 -7.24
N GLY A 8 24.46 -14.90 -6.68
CA GLY A 8 23.25 -14.60 -7.43
C GLY A 8 23.47 -13.58 -8.53
N ASN A 9 24.18 -12.49 -8.21
CA ASN A 9 24.51 -11.44 -9.18
C ASN A 9 25.46 -11.93 -10.28
N LEU A 10 26.27 -12.97 -10.01
CA LEU A 10 27.13 -13.63 -11.00
C LEU A 10 26.37 -14.71 -11.82
N GLY A 11 25.06 -14.85 -11.64
CA GLY A 11 24.26 -15.81 -12.39
C GLY A 11 24.31 -17.25 -11.86
N PHE A 12 24.85 -17.50 -10.69
CA PHE A 12 24.96 -18.85 -10.12
C PHE A 12 23.63 -19.60 -10.02
N PHE A 13 22.53 -18.89 -9.88
CA PHE A 13 21.18 -19.48 -9.73
C PHE A 13 20.38 -19.53 -11.04
N VAL A 14 20.96 -19.15 -12.20
CA VAL A 14 20.22 -19.10 -13.48
C VAL A 14 19.70 -20.48 -13.87
N ASP A 15 20.48 -21.54 -13.66
CA ASP A 15 20.08 -22.92 -13.97
C ASP A 15 18.87 -23.41 -13.13
N PHE A 16 18.61 -22.71 -12.01
CA PHE A 16 17.45 -23.02 -11.14
C PHE A 16 16.17 -22.31 -11.56
N TYR A 17 16.23 -21.36 -12.51
CA TYR A 17 15.03 -20.64 -12.97
C TYR A 17 14.02 -21.57 -13.66
N ASP A 18 14.50 -22.63 -14.31
CA ASP A 18 13.69 -23.62 -15.02
C ASP A 18 13.22 -24.81 -14.15
N LEU A 19 13.48 -24.76 -12.83
CA LEU A 19 12.91 -25.75 -11.92
C LEU A 19 11.38 -25.73 -11.99
N PRO A 20 10.72 -26.90 -11.90
CA PRO A 20 9.27 -26.97 -11.76
C PRO A 20 8.79 -26.14 -10.55
N VAL A 21 7.62 -25.52 -10.68
CA VAL A 21 7.04 -24.72 -9.57
C VAL A 21 6.83 -25.52 -8.28
N SER A 22 6.67 -26.84 -8.40
CA SER A 22 6.57 -27.75 -7.25
C SER A 22 7.86 -27.88 -6.43
N GLU A 23 8.99 -27.48 -7.01
CA GLU A 23 10.31 -27.49 -6.37
C GLU A 23 10.72 -26.09 -5.87
N LYS A 24 9.89 -25.08 -6.08
CA LYS A 24 10.10 -23.69 -5.64
C LYS A 24 9.20 -23.35 -4.45
N PRO A 25 9.65 -22.48 -3.54
CA PRO A 25 10.99 -21.88 -3.42
C PRO A 25 12.05 -22.88 -2.90
N VAL A 26 13.31 -22.65 -3.28
CA VAL A 26 14.44 -23.41 -2.76
C VAL A 26 14.95 -22.73 -1.49
N PHE A 27 15.17 -23.52 -0.44
CA PHE A 27 15.73 -23.03 0.82
C PHE A 27 17.13 -23.59 1.06
N PHE A 28 18.04 -22.73 1.47
CA PHE A 28 19.34 -23.13 1.97
C PHE A 28 19.62 -22.40 3.30
N ASN A 29 19.95 -23.16 4.32
CA ASN A 29 20.18 -22.66 5.66
C ASN A 29 19.04 -21.74 6.19
N GLY A 30 17.78 -22.13 5.95
CA GLY A 30 16.59 -21.41 6.37
C GLY A 30 16.26 -20.15 5.57
N LYS A 31 16.98 -19.87 4.47
CA LYS A 31 16.77 -18.71 3.62
C LYS A 31 16.34 -19.12 2.22
N ALA A 32 15.30 -18.47 1.69
CA ALA A 32 14.88 -18.62 0.31
C ALA A 32 15.98 -18.13 -0.64
N GLN A 33 16.26 -18.92 -1.68
CA GLN A 33 17.31 -18.63 -2.66
C GLN A 33 16.72 -17.90 -3.88
N PRO A 34 17.55 -17.11 -4.60
CA PRO A 34 17.08 -16.32 -5.74
C PRO A 34 16.92 -17.19 -6.99
N VAL A 35 15.94 -18.08 -6.99
CA VAL A 35 15.63 -19.05 -8.05
C VAL A 35 14.44 -18.63 -8.93
N PHE A 36 13.95 -17.42 -8.77
CA PHE A 36 12.88 -16.86 -9.59
C PHE A 36 13.47 -15.88 -10.62
N ASP A 37 13.09 -16.05 -11.88
CA ASP A 37 13.56 -15.22 -12.98
C ASP A 37 12.89 -13.83 -12.95
N THR A 38 13.61 -12.84 -12.48
CA THR A 38 13.11 -11.46 -12.39
C THR A 38 13.03 -10.73 -13.75
N THR A 39 13.38 -11.39 -14.85
CA THR A 39 13.09 -10.89 -16.20
C THR A 39 11.70 -11.28 -16.69
N LYS A 40 11.05 -12.24 -16.01
CA LYS A 40 9.73 -12.78 -16.32
C LYS A 40 8.75 -12.45 -15.20
N LEU A 41 8.50 -11.17 -14.94
CA LEU A 41 7.57 -10.70 -13.93
C LEU A 41 6.25 -10.26 -14.56
N ILE A 42 5.18 -10.32 -13.78
CA ILE A 42 3.85 -9.85 -14.13
C ILE A 42 3.58 -8.58 -13.34
N PHE A 43 3.09 -7.55 -14.04
CA PHE A 43 2.78 -6.23 -13.50
C PHE A 43 1.28 -5.99 -13.67
N GLU A 44 0.59 -5.74 -12.58
CA GLU A 44 -0.86 -5.55 -12.55
C GLU A 44 -1.23 -4.36 -11.68
N VAL A 45 -2.23 -3.59 -12.10
CA VAL A 45 -2.88 -2.56 -11.28
C VAL A 45 -4.27 -3.03 -10.92
N VAL A 46 -4.64 -2.87 -9.66
CA VAL A 46 -5.97 -3.16 -9.15
C VAL A 46 -6.47 -2.05 -8.24
N TYR A 47 -7.77 -2.00 -8.05
CA TYR A 47 -8.45 -1.02 -7.19
C TYR A 47 -9.19 -1.75 -6.08
N VAL A 48 -8.66 -1.69 -4.87
CA VAL A 48 -9.20 -2.38 -3.70
C VAL A 48 -10.30 -1.55 -3.06
N GLU A 49 -11.48 -2.13 -2.87
CA GLU A 49 -12.63 -1.44 -2.30
C GLU A 49 -12.48 -1.31 -0.77
N SER A 50 -12.45 -0.08 -0.27
CA SER A 50 -12.43 0.21 1.16
C SER A 50 -13.83 0.24 1.79
N ASP A 51 -13.93 0.48 3.10
CA ASP A 51 -15.18 0.83 3.78
C ASP A 51 -15.31 2.34 4.03
N LEU A 52 -14.44 3.11 3.39
CA LEU A 52 -14.33 4.54 3.55
C LEU A 52 -15.08 5.28 2.46
N ASP A 53 -15.51 6.47 2.76
CA ASP A 53 -16.05 7.51 1.87
C ASP A 53 -15.53 8.84 2.46
N THR A 54 -14.28 9.17 2.14
CA THR A 54 -13.59 10.30 2.77
C THR A 54 -13.78 11.61 2.02
N ASP A 55 -14.16 11.55 0.75
CA ASP A 55 -14.54 12.72 -0.06
C ASP A 55 -16.05 13.01 -0.01
N HIS A 56 -16.82 12.13 0.64
CA HIS A 56 -18.26 12.27 0.85
C HIS A 56 -19.11 12.24 -0.43
N ASP A 57 -18.67 11.48 -1.44
CA ASP A 57 -19.45 11.26 -2.68
C ASP A 57 -20.53 10.18 -2.55
N GLY A 58 -20.58 9.49 -1.41
CA GLY A 58 -21.55 8.43 -1.07
C GLY A 58 -21.13 7.04 -1.56
N LYS A 59 -19.94 6.88 -2.11
CA LYS A 59 -19.40 5.61 -2.58
C LYS A 59 -18.19 5.18 -1.75
N ALA A 60 -17.88 3.89 -1.81
CA ALA A 60 -16.66 3.38 -1.21
C ALA A 60 -15.43 3.84 -1.99
N ASP A 61 -14.45 4.39 -1.27
CA ASP A 61 -13.17 4.77 -1.84
C ASP A 61 -12.43 3.52 -2.35
N LEU A 62 -12.02 3.55 -3.62
CA LEU A 62 -11.23 2.54 -4.28
C LEU A 62 -9.75 2.90 -4.20
N LEU A 63 -8.95 1.96 -3.69
CA LEU A 63 -7.54 2.18 -3.41
C LEU A 63 -6.68 1.50 -4.46
N LYS A 64 -5.87 2.27 -5.18
CA LYS A 64 -4.97 1.75 -6.21
C LYS A 64 -3.84 0.95 -5.58
N ALA A 65 -3.63 -0.26 -6.08
CA ALA A 65 -2.50 -1.10 -5.74
C ALA A 65 -1.79 -1.60 -7.00
N GLU A 66 -0.48 -1.52 -6.99
CA GLU A 66 0.43 -2.01 -8.03
C GLU A 66 1.09 -3.30 -7.55
N ILE A 67 0.98 -4.34 -8.34
CA ILE A 67 1.45 -5.68 -8.01
C ILE A 67 2.54 -6.10 -8.99
N ILE A 68 3.66 -6.59 -8.46
CA ILE A 68 4.70 -7.26 -9.21
C ILE A 68 4.80 -8.68 -8.67
N ARG A 69 4.62 -9.68 -9.53
CA ARG A 69 4.68 -11.08 -9.08
C ARG A 69 5.48 -11.96 -10.05
N PRO A 70 6.12 -13.03 -9.55
CA PRO A 70 6.80 -14.00 -10.41
C PRO A 70 5.82 -14.64 -11.39
N LYS A 71 6.26 -14.89 -12.64
CA LYS A 71 5.46 -15.58 -13.64
C LYS A 71 5.07 -17.00 -13.22
N ASP A 72 5.88 -17.63 -12.38
CA ASP A 72 5.61 -18.96 -11.78
C ASP A 72 4.24 -19.03 -11.07
N THR A 73 3.68 -17.91 -10.66
CA THR A 73 2.32 -17.87 -10.09
C THR A 73 1.24 -18.27 -11.09
N GLU A 74 1.44 -18.07 -12.40
CA GLU A 74 0.51 -18.52 -13.44
C GLU A 74 0.44 -20.04 -13.55
N GLU A 75 1.46 -20.73 -13.07
CA GLU A 75 1.54 -22.19 -13.02
C GLU A 75 0.99 -22.76 -11.71
N GLY A 76 0.34 -21.93 -10.89
CA GLY A 76 -0.35 -22.34 -9.66
C GLY A 76 0.45 -22.16 -8.38
N LEU A 77 1.69 -21.64 -8.44
CA LEU A 77 2.44 -21.28 -7.25
C LEU A 77 1.74 -20.13 -6.51
N LYS A 78 1.62 -20.28 -5.20
CA LYS A 78 1.15 -19.18 -4.33
C LYS A 78 2.30 -18.63 -3.52
N VAL A 79 2.46 -17.32 -3.55
CA VAL A 79 3.58 -16.62 -2.93
C VAL A 79 3.13 -15.65 -1.84
N PRO A 80 3.94 -15.37 -0.82
CA PRO A 80 3.67 -14.30 0.12
C PRO A 80 3.83 -12.93 -0.54
N ALA A 81 3.17 -11.92 -0.01
CA ALA A 81 3.30 -10.55 -0.47
C ALA A 81 4.21 -9.73 0.45
N LEU A 82 5.11 -8.95 -0.13
CA LEU A 82 5.79 -7.84 0.53
C LEU A 82 5.08 -6.55 0.16
N TYR A 83 4.41 -5.94 1.14
CA TYR A 83 3.58 -4.77 0.93
C TYR A 83 4.23 -3.51 1.48
N THR A 84 4.26 -2.46 0.67
CA THR A 84 4.66 -1.12 1.04
C THR A 84 3.50 -0.15 0.83
N ALA A 85 2.96 0.37 1.92
CA ALA A 85 1.97 1.44 1.87
C ALA A 85 2.69 2.79 1.79
N SER A 86 2.25 3.68 0.89
CA SER A 86 2.87 4.98 0.75
C SER A 86 1.85 6.10 0.65
N PRO A 87 1.96 7.14 1.48
CA PRO A 87 1.12 8.32 1.38
C PRO A 87 1.68 9.39 0.43
N TYR A 88 2.91 9.20 -0.08
CA TYR A 88 3.57 10.21 -0.90
C TYR A 88 3.50 9.92 -2.37
N ASN A 89 3.44 8.63 -2.66
CA ASN A 89 3.77 8.22 -3.98
C ASN A 89 2.82 8.81 -4.93
N GLN A 90 3.53 9.44 -5.82
CA GLN A 90 3.03 9.31 -7.12
C GLN A 90 1.61 9.83 -7.15
N GLY A 91 1.27 10.71 -6.33
CA GLY A 91 -0.09 11.06 -6.29
C GLY A 91 -0.40 12.52 -6.34
N THR A 92 0.60 13.32 -6.19
CA THR A 92 0.49 14.73 -6.54
C THR A 92 1.01 14.87 -7.97
N ASN A 93 0.13 14.70 -8.94
CA ASN A 93 0.40 15.21 -10.27
C ASN A 93 0.39 16.75 -10.20
N ASP A 94 0.98 17.40 -11.18
CA ASP A 94 1.13 18.86 -11.19
C ASP A 94 -0.20 19.61 -11.03
N ALA A 95 -1.26 19.09 -11.60
CA ALA A 95 -2.60 19.67 -11.47
C ALA A 95 -3.13 19.61 -10.03
N THR A 96 -2.83 18.53 -9.31
CA THR A 96 -3.22 18.38 -7.91
C THR A 96 -2.41 19.31 -7.01
N VAL A 97 -1.13 19.49 -7.31
CA VAL A 97 -0.27 20.43 -6.57
C VAL A 97 -0.79 21.85 -6.68
N GLU A 98 -1.13 22.32 -7.88
CA GLU A 98 -1.70 23.66 -8.09
C GLU A 98 -3.01 23.87 -7.32
N THR A 99 -3.87 22.87 -7.25
CA THR A 99 -5.14 22.98 -6.51
C THR A 99 -4.98 22.87 -5.00
N MET A 100 -3.89 22.30 -4.52
CA MET A 100 -3.59 22.19 -3.09
C MET A 100 -2.81 23.39 -2.53
N THR A 101 -2.27 24.23 -3.39
CA THR A 101 -1.59 25.45 -2.97
C THR A 101 -2.58 26.59 -2.79
N HIS A 102 -2.30 27.47 -1.85
CA HIS A 102 -3.07 28.70 -1.64
C HIS A 102 -2.13 29.91 -1.55
N ASP A 103 -2.63 31.07 -1.91
CA ASP A 103 -1.86 32.30 -1.80
C ASP A 103 -1.59 32.62 -0.34
N VAL A 104 -0.32 32.59 0.07
CA VAL A 104 0.13 32.91 1.43
C VAL A 104 0.38 34.41 1.62
N ASN A 105 0.34 35.20 0.56
CA ASN A 105 0.54 36.65 0.60
C ASN A 105 -0.76 37.46 0.89
N VAL A 106 -1.79 36.77 1.31
CA VAL A 106 -3.06 37.38 1.69
C VAL A 106 -2.92 38.05 3.06
N LYS A 107 -3.54 39.22 3.22
CA LYS A 107 -3.58 39.90 4.49
C LYS A 107 -4.33 39.08 5.51
N LEU A 108 -3.63 38.63 6.56
CA LEU A 108 -4.25 37.89 7.66
C LEU A 108 -5.17 38.79 8.46
N THR A 109 -6.39 38.38 8.64
CA THR A 109 -7.34 38.98 9.58
C THR A 109 -7.09 38.41 10.97
N ARG A 110 -6.82 39.26 11.94
CA ARG A 110 -6.69 38.84 13.33
C ARG A 110 -8.02 38.26 13.78
N LYS A 111 -8.02 36.98 14.16
CA LYS A 111 -9.19 36.37 14.80
C LYS A 111 -9.41 37.08 16.14
N THR A 112 -10.65 37.48 16.39
CA THR A 112 -11.06 37.87 17.73
C THR A 112 -10.94 36.64 18.63
N PRO A 113 -10.31 36.74 19.82
CA PRO A 113 -10.27 35.62 20.74
C PRO A 113 -11.70 35.21 21.06
N ASP A 114 -12.09 34.04 20.62
CA ASP A 114 -13.34 33.42 21.04
C ASP A 114 -13.06 32.60 22.31
N SER A 115 -13.92 32.73 23.29
CA SER A 115 -13.90 31.88 24.47
C SER A 115 -14.64 30.59 24.12
N LEU A 116 -13.90 29.59 23.58
CA LEU A 116 -14.47 28.25 23.40
C LEU A 116 -14.83 27.67 24.76
N THR A 117 -16.08 27.27 24.89
CA THR A 117 -16.53 26.49 26.04
C THR A 117 -16.19 25.01 25.85
N TYR A 118 -16.14 24.26 26.95
CA TYR A 118 -15.86 22.83 26.89
C TYR A 118 -16.89 22.07 26.03
N ASP A 119 -18.13 22.52 26.02
CA ASP A 119 -19.21 21.89 25.24
C ASP A 119 -19.04 22.16 23.72
N GLU A 120 -18.49 23.29 23.33
CA GLU A 120 -18.21 23.63 21.92
C GLU A 120 -17.04 22.83 21.34
N ILE A 121 -16.09 22.39 22.17
CA ILE A 121 -14.97 21.53 21.75
C ILE A 121 -15.27 20.03 21.90
N LYS A 122 -16.46 19.70 22.46
CA LYS A 122 -16.86 18.30 22.65
C LYS A 122 -17.09 17.63 21.31
N TYR A 123 -16.30 16.58 21.04
CA TYR A 123 -16.47 15.78 19.86
C TYR A 123 -17.82 15.08 19.87
N THR A 124 -18.63 15.34 18.87
CA THR A 124 -19.85 14.57 18.59
C THR A 124 -19.59 13.71 17.36
N ALA A 125 -19.59 12.38 17.55
CA ALA A 125 -19.44 11.47 16.44
C ALA A 125 -20.53 11.71 15.41
N LYS A 126 -20.14 11.93 14.16
CA LYS A 126 -21.10 11.97 13.05
C LYS A 126 -21.69 10.57 12.87
N PRO A 127 -22.99 10.45 12.55
CA PRO A 127 -23.56 9.15 12.22
C PRO A 127 -22.79 8.55 11.04
N LYS A 128 -22.49 7.25 11.14
CA LYS A 128 -21.90 6.51 10.00
C LYS A 128 -22.90 6.56 8.85
N THR A 129 -22.49 7.17 7.77
CA THR A 129 -23.25 7.11 6.49
C THR A 129 -23.04 5.71 5.91
N GLU A 130 -24.09 5.10 5.40
CA GLU A 130 -23.98 3.83 4.67
C GLU A 130 -23.26 4.09 3.34
N VAL A 131 -22.11 3.47 3.19
CA VAL A 131 -21.25 3.67 2.02
C VAL A 131 -21.67 2.71 0.91
N LYS A 132 -21.96 3.22 -0.28
CA LYS A 132 -22.38 2.39 -1.41
C LYS A 132 -21.18 1.61 -1.98
N LYS A 133 -21.26 0.30 -1.91
CA LYS A 133 -20.29 -0.62 -2.49
C LYS A 133 -20.48 -0.82 -3.98
N GLN A 134 -19.38 -1.12 -4.69
CA GLN A 134 -19.44 -1.40 -6.12
C GLN A 134 -20.12 -2.74 -6.40
N THR A 135 -20.95 -2.76 -7.44
CA THR A 135 -21.61 -3.99 -7.90
C THR A 135 -20.62 -4.86 -8.66
N VAL A 136 -20.58 -6.15 -8.34
CA VAL A 136 -19.75 -7.10 -9.08
C VAL A 136 -20.49 -7.54 -10.34
N ASN A 137 -19.92 -7.24 -11.51
CA ASN A 137 -20.47 -7.57 -12.82
C ASN A 137 -19.77 -8.76 -13.49
N GLY A 138 -18.71 -9.28 -12.88
CA GLY A 138 -17.94 -10.42 -13.37
C GLY A 138 -16.62 -10.55 -12.62
N THR A 139 -15.88 -11.61 -12.92
CA THR A 139 -14.57 -11.87 -12.29
C THR A 139 -13.54 -12.28 -13.35
N VAL A 140 -12.31 -11.83 -13.15
CA VAL A 140 -11.16 -12.17 -13.99
C VAL A 140 -9.96 -12.62 -13.15
N LYS A 141 -8.97 -13.23 -13.81
CA LYS A 141 -7.71 -13.64 -13.17
C LYS A 141 -6.57 -12.67 -13.36
N SER A 142 -6.64 -11.81 -14.36
CA SER A 142 -5.58 -10.86 -14.70
C SER A 142 -6.15 -9.47 -14.86
N ALA A 143 -5.44 -8.45 -14.39
CA ALA A 143 -5.77 -7.06 -14.64
C ALA A 143 -5.34 -6.65 -16.05
N ASN A 144 -6.01 -5.62 -16.59
CA ASN A 144 -5.71 -5.07 -17.90
C ASN A 144 -4.71 -3.91 -17.85
N GLU A 145 -4.65 -3.22 -16.72
CA GLU A 145 -3.74 -2.10 -16.49
C GLU A 145 -2.40 -2.62 -15.99
N THR A 146 -1.31 -2.07 -16.53
CA THR A 146 0.06 -2.38 -16.15
C THR A 146 0.84 -1.09 -15.90
N PHE A 147 2.01 -1.21 -15.30
CA PHE A 147 2.91 -0.08 -15.03
C PHE A 147 4.36 -0.45 -15.37
N PRO A 148 5.23 0.53 -15.66
CA PRO A 148 6.62 0.27 -16.00
C PRO A 148 7.42 -0.14 -14.76
N ARG A 149 8.38 -1.06 -14.94
CA ARG A 149 9.34 -1.40 -13.89
C ARG A 149 10.27 -0.23 -13.61
N GLU A 150 10.49 0.08 -12.34
CA GLU A 150 11.57 0.99 -11.94
C GLU A 150 12.95 0.36 -12.20
N PHE A 151 13.93 1.20 -12.58
CA PHE A 151 15.27 0.73 -12.92
C PHE A 151 16.22 0.59 -11.72
N SER A 152 15.87 1.15 -10.58
CA SER A 152 16.69 1.05 -9.37
C SER A 152 16.44 -0.28 -8.64
N TYR A 153 17.53 -0.96 -8.24
CA TYR A 153 17.44 -2.17 -7.43
C TYR A 153 16.98 -1.84 -6.02
N THR A 154 15.91 -2.48 -5.57
CA THR A 154 15.28 -2.26 -4.27
C THR A 154 15.19 -3.56 -3.46
N LEU A 155 14.70 -3.46 -2.21
CA LEU A 155 14.35 -4.62 -1.41
C LEU A 155 13.31 -5.51 -2.12
N ASN A 156 12.42 -4.93 -2.92
CA ASN A 156 11.43 -5.68 -3.67
C ASN A 156 12.07 -6.60 -4.70
N ASP A 157 13.09 -6.14 -5.44
CA ASP A 157 13.82 -6.98 -6.39
C ASP A 157 14.51 -8.15 -5.70
N TYR A 158 15.09 -7.89 -4.52
CA TYR A 158 15.68 -8.94 -3.70
C TYR A 158 14.66 -10.00 -3.30
N MET A 159 13.45 -9.59 -2.92
CA MET A 159 12.39 -10.48 -2.47
C MET A 159 11.69 -11.18 -3.64
N LEU A 160 11.48 -10.48 -4.77
CA LEU A 160 10.93 -11.06 -6.00
C LEU A 160 11.75 -12.24 -6.50
N ALA A 161 13.09 -12.11 -6.52
CA ALA A 161 13.98 -13.21 -6.89
C ALA A 161 13.86 -14.44 -5.96
N ARG A 162 13.25 -14.28 -4.78
CA ARG A 162 13.07 -15.33 -3.76
C ARG A 162 11.64 -15.83 -3.62
N GLY A 163 10.78 -15.46 -4.55
CA GLY A 163 9.41 -15.94 -4.61
C GLY A 163 8.43 -15.17 -3.74
N PHE A 164 8.65 -13.89 -3.53
CA PHE A 164 7.63 -12.98 -3.01
C PHE A 164 6.96 -12.23 -4.18
N ALA A 165 5.75 -11.79 -3.96
CA ALA A 165 5.18 -10.70 -4.75
C ALA A 165 5.47 -9.37 -4.05
N ALA A 166 5.75 -8.32 -4.81
CA ALA A 166 5.84 -6.97 -4.29
C ALA A 166 4.52 -6.23 -4.55
N VAL A 167 4.00 -5.56 -3.53
CA VAL A 167 2.77 -4.78 -3.61
C VAL A 167 3.03 -3.37 -3.11
N TYR A 168 2.71 -2.40 -3.94
CA TYR A 168 2.67 -1.00 -3.59
C TYR A 168 1.23 -0.53 -3.58
N ALA A 169 0.81 0.19 -2.55
CA ALA A 169 -0.48 0.84 -2.59
C ALA A 169 -0.34 2.33 -2.35
N ALA A 170 -1.04 3.09 -3.17
CA ALA A 170 -1.27 4.49 -2.94
C ALA A 170 -2.22 4.65 -1.76
N GLY A 171 -1.90 5.53 -0.84
CA GLY A 171 -2.79 5.87 0.27
C GLY A 171 -4.07 6.53 -0.23
N ILE A 172 -5.07 6.59 0.64
CA ILE A 172 -6.34 7.25 0.37
C ILE A 172 -6.11 8.69 -0.13
N GLY A 173 -6.82 9.09 -1.18
CA GLY A 173 -6.71 10.41 -1.77
C GLY A 173 -5.39 10.71 -2.47
N THR A 174 -4.58 9.69 -2.81
CA THR A 174 -3.34 9.83 -3.56
C THR A 174 -3.32 8.92 -4.79
N MET A 175 -2.60 9.32 -5.82
CA MET A 175 -2.30 8.53 -7.01
C MET A 175 -3.44 7.63 -7.50
N ASP A 176 -4.47 8.20 -8.05
CA ASP A 176 -5.65 7.47 -8.53
C ASP A 176 -6.42 6.65 -7.49
N SER A 177 -5.99 6.63 -6.22
CA SER A 177 -6.89 6.21 -5.14
C SER A 177 -7.96 7.26 -4.91
N ASP A 178 -9.19 6.81 -4.69
CA ASP A 178 -10.30 7.70 -4.36
C ASP A 178 -10.13 8.29 -2.95
N GLY A 179 -11.00 9.23 -2.62
CA GLY A 179 -11.11 9.80 -1.30
C GLY A 179 -10.25 11.04 -1.08
N PHE A 180 -10.15 11.44 0.17
CA PHE A 180 -9.45 12.64 0.60
C PHE A 180 -8.21 12.30 1.44
N ARG A 181 -7.08 12.88 1.06
CA ARG A 181 -5.80 12.66 1.74
C ARG A 181 -5.80 13.24 3.15
N THR A 182 -5.34 12.45 4.09
CA THR A 182 -5.16 12.83 5.50
C THR A 182 -3.71 12.62 5.93
N CYS A 183 -3.40 12.87 7.20
CA CYS A 183 -2.06 12.67 7.76
C CYS A 183 -2.17 11.93 9.09
N GLY A 184 -1.71 10.68 9.12
CA GLY A 184 -1.67 9.86 10.33
C GLY A 184 -3.05 9.55 10.91
N SER A 185 -4.08 9.57 10.09
CA SER A 185 -5.46 9.37 10.53
C SER A 185 -5.83 7.90 10.62
N LYS A 186 -7.01 7.66 11.18
CA LYS A 186 -7.63 6.34 11.21
C LYS A 186 -7.92 5.82 9.80
N GLU A 187 -8.36 6.71 8.91
CA GLU A 187 -8.68 6.40 7.53
C GLU A 187 -7.43 5.93 6.75
N GLU A 188 -6.27 6.51 7.00
CA GLU A 188 -5.01 6.01 6.43
C GLU A 188 -4.69 4.59 6.91
N THR A 189 -4.92 4.30 8.19
CA THR A 189 -4.73 2.95 8.73
C THR A 189 -5.73 1.97 8.10
N GLU A 190 -7.00 2.34 8.01
CA GLU A 190 -8.05 1.52 7.41
C GLU A 190 -7.81 1.28 5.91
N SER A 191 -7.32 2.28 5.17
CA SER A 191 -6.92 2.10 3.77
C SER A 191 -5.74 1.13 3.63
N THR A 192 -4.79 1.20 4.54
CA THR A 192 -3.64 0.28 4.57
C THR A 192 -4.08 -1.16 4.85
N THR A 193 -4.95 -1.37 5.84
CA THR A 193 -5.45 -2.72 6.17
C THR A 193 -6.36 -3.28 5.09
N ALA A 194 -7.10 -2.47 4.34
CA ALA A 194 -7.93 -2.92 3.23
C ALA A 194 -7.13 -3.69 2.17
N ILE A 195 -5.92 -3.25 1.86
CA ILE A 195 -5.01 -3.97 0.93
C ILE A 195 -4.61 -5.32 1.50
N ILE A 196 -4.29 -5.40 2.80
CA ILE A 196 -3.92 -6.64 3.47
C ILE A 196 -5.10 -7.63 3.43
N GLU A 197 -6.30 -7.17 3.71
CA GLU A 197 -7.53 -7.97 3.67
C GLU A 197 -7.80 -8.52 2.26
N TRP A 198 -7.56 -7.73 1.21
CA TRP A 198 -7.68 -8.22 -0.17
C TRP A 198 -6.63 -9.32 -0.46
N LEU A 199 -5.38 -9.13 -0.07
CA LEU A 199 -4.31 -10.12 -0.22
C LEU A 199 -4.62 -11.40 0.57
N ALA A 200 -5.29 -11.28 1.71
CA ALA A 200 -5.78 -12.42 2.51
C ALA A 200 -7.05 -13.09 1.94
N GLY A 201 -7.69 -12.46 0.95
CA GLY A 201 -8.90 -12.96 0.30
C GLY A 201 -10.21 -12.56 0.99
N ASN A 202 -10.17 -11.59 1.90
CA ASN A 202 -11.30 -11.15 2.72
C ASN A 202 -11.95 -9.85 2.20
N ARG A 203 -11.47 -9.29 1.09
CA ARG A 203 -11.96 -8.03 0.52
C ARG A 203 -12.01 -8.08 -1.00
N LYS A 204 -12.84 -7.26 -1.61
CA LYS A 204 -12.95 -7.14 -3.07
C LYS A 204 -11.92 -6.16 -3.62
N ALA A 205 -11.50 -6.40 -4.85
CA ALA A 205 -10.83 -5.45 -5.70
C ALA A 205 -11.32 -5.58 -7.13
N PHE A 206 -11.10 -4.55 -7.94
CA PHE A 206 -11.58 -4.45 -9.31
C PHE A 206 -10.41 -4.11 -10.24
N ILE A 207 -10.55 -4.44 -11.51
CA ILE A 207 -9.54 -4.12 -12.54
C ILE A 207 -9.56 -2.65 -12.94
N ASP A 208 -10.63 -1.93 -12.64
CA ASP A 208 -10.82 -0.50 -12.85
C ASP A 208 -11.90 0.04 -11.89
N LYS A 209 -12.10 1.35 -11.88
CA LYS A 209 -13.03 2.01 -10.96
C LYS A 209 -14.51 1.94 -11.37
N THR A 210 -14.85 1.44 -12.56
CA THR A 210 -16.18 1.63 -13.15
C THR A 210 -16.87 0.36 -13.64
N SER A 211 -16.11 -0.62 -14.14
CA SER A 211 -16.68 -1.83 -14.76
C SER A 211 -17.36 -2.78 -13.78
N GLY A 212 -16.94 -2.79 -12.54
CA GLY A 212 -17.36 -3.78 -11.55
C GLY A 212 -16.79 -5.18 -11.81
N ILE A 213 -15.73 -5.31 -12.61
CA ILE A 213 -15.07 -6.59 -12.83
C ILE A 213 -14.11 -6.88 -11.68
N GLU A 214 -14.48 -7.86 -10.87
CA GLU A 214 -13.71 -8.26 -9.68
C GLU A 214 -12.44 -9.02 -10.06
N ILE A 215 -11.36 -8.76 -9.32
CA ILE A 215 -10.11 -9.52 -9.37
C ILE A 215 -9.69 -9.93 -7.94
N LYS A 216 -9.28 -11.19 -7.80
CA LYS A 216 -8.83 -11.75 -6.52
C LYS A 216 -7.33 -11.92 -6.52
N ALA A 217 -6.71 -11.80 -5.34
CA ALA A 217 -5.29 -12.12 -5.14
C ALA A 217 -5.07 -13.66 -5.08
N TRP A 218 -5.55 -14.38 -6.07
CA TRP A 218 -5.54 -15.86 -6.12
C TRP A 218 -4.13 -16.45 -6.09
N TRP A 219 -3.13 -15.67 -6.51
CA TRP A 219 -1.71 -15.98 -6.50
C TRP A 219 -1.07 -15.81 -5.10
N CYS A 220 -1.73 -15.10 -4.18
CA CYS A 220 -1.23 -14.86 -2.83
C CYS A 220 -1.52 -16.07 -1.93
N ASN A 221 -0.55 -16.44 -1.10
CA ASN A 221 -0.71 -17.49 -0.10
C ASN A 221 -1.35 -16.98 1.21
N LYS A 222 -1.86 -15.74 1.20
CA LYS A 222 -2.51 -15.03 2.32
C LYS A 222 -1.57 -14.57 3.45
N HIS A 223 -0.28 -14.67 3.24
CA HIS A 223 0.71 -14.12 4.18
C HIS A 223 1.29 -12.82 3.62
N VAL A 224 1.12 -11.76 4.38
CA VAL A 224 1.59 -10.42 4.04
C VAL A 224 2.68 -10.00 5.03
N ALA A 225 3.82 -9.57 4.49
CA ALA A 225 4.83 -8.84 5.23
C ALA A 225 4.75 -7.37 4.84
N MET A 226 4.80 -6.44 5.78
CA MET A 226 4.92 -5.02 5.44
C MET A 226 6.33 -4.51 5.67
N THR A 227 6.74 -3.57 4.86
CA THR A 227 8.00 -2.84 5.03
C THR A 227 7.81 -1.35 4.78
N GLY A 228 8.62 -0.55 5.44
CA GLY A 228 8.62 0.89 5.21
C GLY A 228 9.55 1.63 6.15
N LYS A 229 10.01 2.78 5.67
CA LYS A 229 10.83 3.71 6.41
C LYS A 229 10.09 5.02 6.63
N SER A 230 10.26 5.64 7.81
CA SER A 230 9.64 6.91 8.16
C SER A 230 8.11 6.81 8.15
N TYR A 231 7.41 7.59 7.37
CA TYR A 231 5.94 7.53 7.25
C TYR A 231 5.46 6.14 6.79
N LEU A 232 6.14 5.50 5.85
CA LEU A 232 5.80 4.15 5.39
C LEU A 232 5.97 3.12 6.51
N GLY A 233 7.00 3.28 7.35
CA GLY A 233 7.19 2.49 8.57
C GLY A 233 6.09 2.75 9.60
N THR A 234 5.62 3.98 9.69
CA THR A 234 4.48 4.35 10.55
C THR A 234 3.19 3.63 10.12
N LEU A 235 2.91 3.57 8.81
CA LEU A 235 1.75 2.84 8.28
C LEU A 235 1.85 1.33 8.55
N ALA A 236 3.03 0.74 8.40
CA ALA A 236 3.25 -0.66 8.76
C ALA A 236 3.00 -0.93 10.25
N THR A 237 3.49 -0.04 11.12
CA THR A 237 3.25 -0.11 12.57
C THR A 237 1.76 0.07 12.90
N ALA A 238 1.11 1.06 12.30
CA ALA A 238 -0.32 1.30 12.50
C ALA A 238 -1.17 0.09 12.07
N ALA A 239 -0.90 -0.50 10.91
CA ALA A 239 -1.58 -1.72 10.46
C ALA A 239 -1.39 -2.88 11.46
N ALA A 240 -0.18 -3.06 11.99
CA ALA A 240 0.10 -4.12 12.97
C ALA A 240 -0.71 -3.97 14.26
N THR A 241 -1.02 -2.73 14.69
CA THR A 241 -1.82 -2.49 15.90
C THR A 241 -3.28 -2.92 15.76
N THR A 242 -3.78 -3.08 14.53
CA THR A 242 -5.18 -3.46 14.29
C THR A 242 -5.44 -4.95 14.46
N GLY A 243 -4.41 -5.78 14.39
CA GLY A 243 -4.56 -7.24 14.36
C GLY A 243 -5.17 -7.77 13.07
N VAL A 244 -5.07 -7.02 11.95
CA VAL A 244 -5.66 -7.40 10.66
C VAL A 244 -5.21 -8.80 10.23
N GLU A 245 -6.17 -9.62 9.82
CA GLU A 245 -5.90 -10.99 9.35
C GLU A 245 -5.06 -10.95 8.06
N GLY A 246 -4.07 -11.84 7.97
CA GLY A 246 -3.14 -11.93 6.84
C GLY A 246 -1.82 -11.21 7.08
N LEU A 247 -1.72 -10.22 7.96
CA LEU A 247 -0.47 -9.58 8.30
C LEU A 247 0.39 -10.51 9.19
N SER A 248 1.48 -11.01 8.65
CA SER A 248 2.36 -11.99 9.32
C SER A 248 3.54 -11.34 10.02
N THR A 249 4.09 -10.27 9.47
CA THR A 249 5.25 -9.56 10.04
C THR A 249 5.38 -8.15 9.46
N ILE A 250 6.11 -7.31 10.16
CA ILE A 250 6.49 -5.97 9.68
C ILE A 250 7.99 -5.75 9.82
N ILE A 251 8.54 -4.96 8.91
CA ILE A 251 9.87 -4.35 9.00
C ILE A 251 9.64 -2.84 9.00
N SER A 252 9.49 -2.29 10.20
CA SER A 252 9.21 -0.86 10.40
C SER A 252 10.51 -0.14 10.77
N GLU A 253 10.96 0.76 9.91
CA GLU A 253 12.16 1.54 10.13
C GLU A 253 11.79 2.99 10.43
N ALA A 254 12.31 3.55 11.53
CA ALA A 254 12.15 4.96 11.92
C ALA A 254 10.68 5.45 11.89
N ALA A 255 9.75 4.63 12.40
CA ALA A 255 8.34 4.99 12.47
C ALA A 255 8.09 6.19 13.39
N ILE A 256 7.13 7.04 13.01
CA ILE A 256 6.65 8.14 13.84
C ILE A 256 5.78 7.56 14.96
N SER A 257 6.14 7.82 16.20
CA SER A 257 5.42 7.32 17.37
C SER A 257 4.27 8.24 17.80
N ASN A 258 4.39 9.52 17.54
CA ASN A 258 3.41 10.54 17.91
C ASN A 258 3.47 11.70 16.90
N TRP A 259 2.37 11.91 16.18
CA TRP A 259 2.27 12.96 15.18
C TRP A 259 2.32 14.37 15.76
N TYR A 260 1.79 14.55 16.98
CA TYR A 260 1.85 15.84 17.66
C TYR A 260 3.31 16.22 17.99
N ASP A 261 4.05 15.30 18.57
CA ASP A 261 5.45 15.57 18.93
C ASP A 261 6.32 15.77 17.69
N TYR A 262 6.00 15.06 16.60
CA TYR A 262 6.70 15.17 15.33
C TYR A 262 6.50 16.55 14.66
N TYR A 263 5.26 17.08 14.66
CA TYR A 263 4.94 18.36 14.01
C TYR A 263 4.87 19.56 14.95
N ARG A 264 4.82 19.35 16.25
CA ARG A 264 4.57 20.36 17.27
C ARG A 264 5.55 20.28 18.44
N ASP A 265 6.82 20.14 18.17
CA ASP A 265 7.87 20.03 19.18
C ASP A 265 7.76 21.14 20.24
N GLY A 266 7.36 20.77 21.46
CA GLY A 266 7.14 21.69 22.56
C GLY A 266 6.10 22.80 22.30
N GLY A 267 5.16 22.60 21.33
CA GLY A 267 4.14 23.58 20.93
C GLY A 267 4.55 24.50 19.78
N LEU A 268 5.78 24.37 19.29
CA LEU A 268 6.25 25.04 18.09
C LEU A 268 5.85 24.25 16.83
N VAL A 269 5.50 24.95 15.77
CA VAL A 269 5.30 24.31 14.47
C VAL A 269 6.68 23.97 13.90
N VAL A 270 6.98 22.69 13.81
CA VAL A 270 8.07 22.22 12.96
C VAL A 270 7.54 22.25 11.53
N ALA A 271 7.89 23.28 10.79
CA ALA A 271 7.49 23.37 9.40
C ALA A 271 8.15 22.24 8.63
N PRO A 272 7.39 21.31 8.03
CA PRO A 272 7.92 20.51 6.95
C PRO A 272 8.22 21.47 5.80
N GLY A 273 9.38 21.32 5.19
CA GLY A 273 9.71 22.07 3.99
C GLY A 273 8.72 21.76 2.87
#